data_86a3157db8ccd1b44557c984aafd7c50
#
_entry.id   86a3157db8ccd1b44557c984aafd7c50
#
_cell.length_a   1.000
_cell.length_b   1.000
_cell.length_c   1.000
_cell.angle_alpha   90.00
_cell.angle_beta   90.00
_cell.angle_gamma   90.00
#
_symmetry.space_group_name_H-M   'P 1'
#
loop_
_entity.id
_entity.type
_entity.pdbx_description
1 polymer ?
#
loop_
_entity_poly.entity_id
_entity_poly.type
_entity_poly.pdbx_seq_one_letter_code
_entity_poly.pdbx_strand_id
1 'polypeptide(L)'
;TWQSIYKLPKQYFSRFNVVVGDEAHQFKSKSLISIMTKLCDAKYRFGFTGTLDGSQTHKWVLEGLFGPSYKIIKTDELMQKGHLAKLDIKVLLLKHPPHRFEVFEDEVQYIINHQKRNNFIKNLALDLKGNSLVLFARVEGHGQPLYELINNSAIDERKVFFIHGGVNTEERELVREITE
;
A
#
# COMPACT_ATOMS: atom_id res chain seq x y z
N THR A 1 1.01 -1.73 -18.11
CA THR A 1 0.13 -1.63 -16.95
C THR A 1 -1.35 -1.68 -17.38
N TRP A 2 -2.27 -2.00 -16.49
CA TRP A 2 -3.71 -1.99 -16.78
C TRP A 2 -4.21 -0.57 -17.16
N GLN A 3 -3.59 0.49 -16.65
CA GLN A 3 -3.87 1.88 -17.04
C GLN A 3 -3.56 2.16 -18.52
N SER A 4 -2.62 1.44 -19.11
CA SER A 4 -2.27 1.60 -20.52
C SER A 4 -3.22 0.85 -21.46
N ILE A 5 -3.78 -0.28 -21.02
CA ILE A 5 -4.56 -1.17 -21.87
C ILE A 5 -6.08 -1.00 -21.77
N TYR A 6 -6.64 -0.38 -20.70
CA TYR A 6 -8.09 -0.32 -20.51
C TYR A 6 -8.84 0.41 -21.63
N LYS A 7 -8.15 1.29 -22.38
CA LYS A 7 -8.71 2.03 -23.53
C LYS A 7 -8.71 1.21 -24.83
N LEU A 8 -8.00 0.08 -24.88
CA LEU A 8 -7.93 -0.74 -26.09
C LEU A 8 -9.31 -1.32 -26.45
N PRO A 9 -9.57 -1.57 -27.75
CA PRO A 9 -10.86 -2.09 -28.20
C PRO A 9 -11.10 -3.53 -27.72
N LYS A 10 -12.37 -3.96 -27.68
CA LYS A 10 -12.78 -5.31 -27.24
C LYS A 10 -12.03 -6.42 -27.98
N GLN A 11 -11.79 -6.26 -29.28
CA GLN A 11 -11.07 -7.24 -30.12
C GLN A 11 -9.65 -7.55 -29.61
N TYR A 12 -8.99 -6.59 -28.95
CA TYR A 12 -7.72 -6.86 -28.29
C TYR A 12 -7.83 -7.92 -27.21
N PHE A 13 -8.94 -7.94 -26.50
CA PHE A 13 -9.20 -8.79 -25.34
C PHE A 13 -9.81 -10.15 -25.70
N SER A 14 -10.42 -10.31 -26.89
CA SER A 14 -11.08 -11.56 -27.32
C SER A 14 -10.12 -12.75 -27.50
N ARG A 15 -8.82 -12.49 -27.61
CA ARG A 15 -7.77 -13.53 -27.72
C ARG A 15 -7.42 -14.21 -26.38
N PHE A 16 -7.90 -13.70 -25.26
CA PHE A 16 -7.58 -14.23 -23.94
C PHE A 16 -8.70 -15.15 -23.42
N ASN A 17 -8.34 -16.40 -23.17
CA ASN A 17 -9.24 -17.40 -22.61
C ASN A 17 -9.19 -17.49 -21.08
N VAL A 18 -8.11 -17.03 -20.49
CA VAL A 18 -7.86 -17.06 -19.04
C VAL A 18 -7.52 -15.64 -18.55
N VAL A 19 -8.12 -15.26 -17.46
CA VAL A 19 -7.85 -14.00 -16.75
C VAL A 19 -7.49 -14.30 -15.32
N VAL A 20 -6.39 -13.77 -14.88
CA VAL A 20 -5.93 -13.82 -13.48
C VAL A 20 -5.83 -12.40 -12.97
N GLY A 21 -6.64 -12.05 -11.98
CA GLY A 21 -6.60 -10.77 -11.27
C GLY A 21 -5.87 -10.92 -9.95
N ASP A 22 -4.66 -10.40 -9.86
CA ASP A 22 -3.97 -10.22 -8.58
C ASP A 22 -4.48 -8.94 -7.91
N GLU A 23 -4.44 -8.92 -6.57
CA GLU A 23 -5.05 -7.84 -5.78
C GLU A 23 -6.49 -7.53 -6.21
N ALA A 24 -7.30 -8.60 -6.31
CA ALA A 24 -8.65 -8.54 -6.86
C ALA A 24 -9.55 -7.50 -6.16
N HIS A 25 -9.25 -7.13 -4.91
CA HIS A 25 -9.95 -6.05 -4.20
C HIS A 25 -9.85 -4.67 -4.89
N GLN A 26 -8.90 -4.47 -5.83
CA GLN A 26 -8.79 -3.24 -6.63
C GLN A 26 -9.79 -3.18 -7.80
N PHE A 27 -10.46 -4.28 -8.13
CA PHE A 27 -11.40 -4.36 -9.27
C PHE A 27 -12.75 -3.64 -9.02
N LYS A 28 -12.77 -2.68 -8.12
CA LYS A 28 -13.81 -1.66 -7.96
C LYS A 28 -13.58 -0.42 -8.84
N SER A 29 -12.38 -0.24 -9.42
CA SER A 29 -12.09 0.89 -10.29
C SER A 29 -12.75 0.75 -11.66
N LYS A 30 -13.27 1.85 -12.21
CA LYS A 30 -13.96 1.88 -13.51
C LYS A 30 -13.11 1.28 -14.64
N SER A 31 -11.81 1.52 -14.64
CA SER A 31 -10.89 1.02 -15.65
C SER A 31 -10.68 -0.49 -15.60
N LEU A 32 -10.53 -1.09 -14.42
CA LEU A 32 -10.43 -2.54 -14.26
C LEU A 32 -11.76 -3.23 -14.59
N ILE A 33 -12.89 -2.68 -14.17
CA ILE A 33 -14.22 -3.17 -14.57
C ILE A 33 -14.38 -3.12 -16.09
N SER A 34 -13.94 -2.03 -16.74
CA SER A 34 -13.97 -1.91 -18.20
C SER A 34 -13.14 -2.98 -18.91
N ILE A 35 -11.97 -3.32 -18.39
CA ILE A 35 -11.16 -4.43 -18.92
C ILE A 35 -11.91 -5.76 -18.78
N MET A 36 -12.44 -6.05 -17.59
CA MET A 36 -13.18 -7.29 -17.34
C MET A 36 -14.43 -7.43 -18.20
N THR A 37 -15.13 -6.33 -18.47
CA THR A 37 -16.28 -6.30 -19.38
C THR A 37 -15.88 -6.60 -20.83
N LYS A 38 -14.71 -6.15 -21.27
CA LYS A 38 -14.18 -6.45 -22.61
C LYS A 38 -13.66 -7.87 -22.76
N LEU A 39 -13.28 -8.51 -21.66
CA LEU A 39 -12.84 -9.91 -21.57
C LEU A 39 -14.04 -10.90 -21.52
N CYS A 40 -15.18 -10.56 -22.15
CA CYS A 40 -16.42 -11.36 -22.08
C CYS A 40 -16.23 -12.79 -22.63
N ASP A 41 -15.28 -13.02 -23.52
CA ASP A 41 -15.00 -14.30 -24.14
C ASP A 41 -14.02 -15.18 -23.30
N ALA A 42 -13.46 -14.62 -22.22
CA ALA A 42 -12.59 -15.37 -21.34
C ALA A 42 -13.38 -16.44 -20.56
N LYS A 43 -13.01 -17.69 -20.79
CA LYS A 43 -13.68 -18.86 -20.21
C LYS A 43 -13.38 -19.04 -18.73
N TYR A 44 -12.15 -18.70 -18.31
CA TYR A 44 -11.68 -18.88 -16.94
C TYR A 44 -11.27 -17.52 -16.37
N ARG A 45 -11.79 -17.24 -15.18
CA ARG A 45 -11.53 -15.98 -14.47
C ARG A 45 -11.21 -16.28 -13.01
N PHE A 46 -10.02 -15.89 -12.58
CA PHE A 46 -9.54 -16.08 -11.21
C PHE A 46 -9.15 -14.74 -10.61
N GLY A 47 -9.67 -14.46 -9.43
CA GLY A 47 -9.29 -13.29 -8.63
C GLY A 47 -8.62 -13.73 -7.34
N PHE A 48 -7.45 -13.21 -7.03
CA PHE A 48 -6.73 -13.46 -5.80
C PHE A 48 -6.58 -12.17 -5.00
N THR A 49 -6.82 -12.25 -3.70
CA THR A 49 -6.58 -11.12 -2.78
C THR A 49 -6.37 -11.63 -1.37
N GLY A 50 -5.43 -11.02 -0.65
CA GLY A 50 -5.23 -11.25 0.77
C GLY A 50 -6.22 -10.49 1.65
N THR A 51 -6.89 -9.46 1.11
CA THR A 51 -7.76 -8.56 1.86
C THR A 51 -9.03 -8.24 1.08
N LEU A 52 -10.18 -8.35 1.76
CA LEU A 52 -11.45 -7.81 1.30
C LEU A 52 -11.85 -6.68 2.25
N ASP A 53 -12.40 -5.57 1.71
CA ASP A 53 -12.78 -4.40 2.51
C ASP A 53 -14.02 -4.61 3.40
N GLY A 54 -14.61 -5.80 3.35
CA GLY A 54 -15.79 -6.17 4.14
C GLY A 54 -17.11 -5.58 3.62
N SER A 55 -17.08 -4.72 2.62
CA SER A 55 -18.28 -4.12 2.05
C SER A 55 -19.01 -5.16 1.18
N GLN A 56 -20.33 -5.34 1.44
CA GLN A 56 -21.16 -6.29 0.70
C GLN A 56 -21.25 -5.92 -0.79
N THR A 57 -21.37 -4.63 -1.10
CA THR A 57 -21.44 -4.14 -2.48
C THR A 57 -20.15 -4.48 -3.25
N HIS A 58 -19.00 -4.30 -2.63
CA HIS A 58 -17.72 -4.64 -3.23
C HIS A 58 -17.59 -6.16 -3.47
N LYS A 59 -18.03 -6.98 -2.52
CA LYS A 59 -18.07 -8.43 -2.66
C LYS A 59 -18.91 -8.84 -3.88
N TRP A 60 -20.09 -8.29 -4.07
CA TRP A 60 -20.94 -8.58 -5.23
C TRP A 60 -20.30 -8.18 -6.56
N VAL A 61 -19.59 -7.04 -6.61
CA VAL A 61 -18.84 -6.66 -7.82
C VAL A 61 -17.79 -7.72 -8.14
N LEU A 62 -17.02 -8.16 -7.16
CA LEU A 62 -15.99 -9.19 -7.36
C LEU A 62 -16.58 -10.53 -7.75
N GLU A 63 -17.67 -10.95 -7.13
CA GLU A 63 -18.38 -12.17 -7.47
C GLU A 63 -18.98 -12.12 -8.88
N GLY A 64 -19.44 -10.94 -9.34
CA GLY A 64 -19.88 -10.73 -10.72
C GLY A 64 -18.76 -10.80 -11.75
N LEU A 65 -17.53 -10.47 -11.37
CA LEU A 65 -16.37 -10.48 -12.26
C LEU A 65 -15.64 -11.83 -12.29
N PHE A 66 -15.53 -12.52 -11.16
CA PHE A 66 -14.68 -13.70 -10.99
C PHE A 66 -15.44 -14.96 -10.55
N GLY A 67 -16.70 -14.81 -10.10
CA GLY A 67 -17.49 -15.90 -9.51
C GLY A 67 -17.41 -15.90 -7.98
N PRO A 68 -17.99 -16.94 -7.32
CA PRO A 68 -18.07 -17.01 -5.87
C PRO A 68 -16.72 -16.86 -5.17
N SER A 69 -16.70 -16.12 -4.07
CA SER A 69 -15.49 -15.92 -3.28
C SER A 69 -15.32 -16.99 -2.20
N TYR A 70 -14.14 -17.55 -2.10
CA TYR A 70 -13.79 -18.57 -1.12
C TYR A 70 -12.61 -18.09 -0.27
N LYS A 71 -12.73 -18.26 1.05
CA LYS A 71 -11.59 -18.08 1.96
C LYS A 71 -10.87 -19.41 2.11
N ILE A 72 -9.71 -19.52 1.48
CA ILE A 72 -8.94 -20.78 1.42
C ILE A 72 -8.20 -21.03 2.73
N ILE A 73 -7.58 -19.99 3.31
CA ILE A 73 -6.77 -20.12 4.52
C ILE A 73 -6.89 -18.87 5.38
N LYS A 74 -6.73 -19.00 6.69
CA LYS A 74 -6.69 -17.89 7.62
C LYS A 74 -5.24 -17.42 7.81
N THR A 75 -5.05 -16.12 8.04
CA THR A 75 -3.74 -15.50 8.33
C THR A 75 -3.07 -16.17 9.53
N ASP A 76 -3.83 -16.44 10.60
CA ASP A 76 -3.31 -17.10 11.80
C ASP A 76 -2.77 -18.49 11.53
N GLU A 77 -3.42 -19.27 10.65
CA GLU A 77 -2.94 -20.58 10.24
C GLU A 77 -1.62 -20.51 9.45
N LEU A 78 -1.48 -19.47 8.60
CA LEU A 78 -0.24 -19.24 7.87
C LEU A 78 0.91 -18.82 8.79
N MET A 79 0.62 -18.01 9.82
CA MET A 79 1.61 -17.67 10.86
C MET A 79 2.02 -18.87 11.69
N GLN A 80 1.05 -19.70 12.10
CA GLN A 80 1.32 -20.92 12.87
C GLN A 80 2.16 -21.96 12.08
N LYS A 81 1.94 -22.03 10.77
CA LYS A 81 2.70 -22.89 9.85
C LYS A 81 4.07 -22.31 9.45
N GLY A 82 4.42 -21.12 9.90
CA GLY A 82 5.68 -20.45 9.56
C GLY A 82 5.75 -19.88 8.13
N HIS A 83 4.61 -19.83 7.41
CA HIS A 83 4.55 -19.24 6.06
C HIS A 83 4.42 -17.71 6.07
N LEU A 84 4.04 -17.13 7.20
CA LEU A 84 4.03 -15.70 7.44
C LEU A 84 4.79 -15.35 8.71
N ALA A 85 5.48 -14.23 8.69
CA ALA A 85 6.11 -13.67 9.89
C ALA A 85 5.05 -13.31 10.95
N LYS A 86 5.42 -13.40 12.22
CA LYS A 86 4.58 -12.90 13.31
C LYS A 86 4.51 -11.38 13.22
N LEU A 87 3.29 -10.85 13.27
CA LEU A 87 3.03 -9.43 13.27
C LEU A 87 2.51 -9.01 14.65
N ASP A 88 3.22 -8.08 15.30
CA ASP A 88 2.78 -7.40 16.52
C ASP A 88 2.47 -5.95 16.20
N ILE A 89 1.21 -5.55 16.38
CA ILE A 89 0.73 -4.21 16.06
C ILE A 89 0.61 -3.40 17.35
N LYS A 90 1.41 -2.33 17.46
CA LYS A 90 1.35 -1.37 18.57
C LYS A 90 0.77 -0.05 18.08
N VAL A 91 -0.37 0.34 18.61
CA VAL A 91 -1.02 1.61 18.29
C VAL A 91 -0.59 2.66 19.32
N LEU A 92 0.14 3.68 18.86
CA LEU A 92 0.62 4.79 19.68
C LEU A 92 -0.28 6.01 19.49
N LEU A 93 -1.02 6.37 20.53
CA LEU A 93 -1.92 7.53 20.51
C LEU A 93 -1.20 8.79 20.98
N LEU A 94 -0.91 9.69 20.07
CA LEU A 94 -0.36 11.01 20.39
C LEU A 94 -1.49 11.98 20.70
N LYS A 95 -1.61 12.38 21.96
CA LYS A 95 -2.60 13.36 22.41
C LYS A 95 -2.12 14.78 22.08
N HIS A 96 -2.99 15.58 21.49
CA HIS A 96 -2.82 17.00 21.25
C HIS A 96 -4.08 17.77 21.62
N PRO A 97 -4.03 19.08 21.85
CA PRO A 97 -5.21 19.89 22.09
C PRO A 97 -6.22 19.75 20.92
N PRO A 98 -7.52 19.72 21.19
CA PRO A 98 -8.52 19.66 20.13
C PRO A 98 -8.40 20.89 19.23
N HIS A 99 -8.39 20.67 17.93
CA HIS A 99 -8.41 21.69 16.90
C HIS A 99 -9.51 21.36 15.91
N ARG A 100 -10.24 22.37 15.43
CA ARG A 100 -11.27 22.19 14.40
C ARG A 100 -10.78 22.78 13.10
N PHE A 101 -10.90 22.02 12.05
CA PHE A 101 -10.57 22.43 10.69
C PHE A 101 -11.85 22.42 9.86
N GLU A 102 -12.04 23.44 9.03
CA GLU A 102 -13.15 23.51 8.06
C GLU A 102 -12.79 22.80 6.76
N VAL A 103 -11.49 22.78 6.43
CA VAL A 103 -10.95 22.18 5.22
C VAL A 103 -10.05 21.01 5.57
N PHE A 104 -10.29 19.87 4.93
CA PHE A 104 -9.49 18.64 5.13
C PHE A 104 -7.99 18.86 4.87
N GLU A 105 -7.65 19.67 3.87
CA GLU A 105 -6.25 19.96 3.55
C GLU A 105 -5.52 20.68 4.69
N ASP A 106 -6.18 21.60 5.39
CA ASP A 106 -5.62 22.32 6.52
C ASP A 106 -5.34 21.37 7.70
N GLU A 107 -6.24 20.41 7.93
CA GLU A 107 -6.02 19.36 8.91
C GLU A 107 -4.82 18.50 8.56
N VAL A 108 -4.69 18.10 7.30
CA VAL A 108 -3.54 17.33 6.82
C VAL A 108 -2.25 18.14 7.00
N GLN A 109 -2.23 19.42 6.62
CA GLN A 109 -1.06 20.29 6.78
C GLN A 109 -0.68 20.45 8.27
N TYR A 110 -1.67 20.62 9.15
CA TYR A 110 -1.42 20.66 10.58
C TYR A 110 -0.76 19.37 11.09
N ILE A 111 -1.26 18.21 10.69
CA ILE A 111 -0.74 16.91 11.11
C ILE A 111 0.70 16.69 10.62
N ILE A 112 0.97 16.92 9.33
CA ILE A 112 2.29 16.65 8.75
C ILE A 112 3.35 17.62 9.22
N ASN A 113 2.97 18.86 9.58
CA ASN A 113 3.88 19.89 10.09
C ASN A 113 3.97 19.91 11.62
N HIS A 114 3.25 19.04 12.32
CA HIS A 114 3.20 19.06 13.78
C HIS A 114 4.54 18.63 14.40
N GLN A 115 5.30 19.58 14.90
CA GLN A 115 6.70 19.40 15.36
C GLN A 115 6.86 18.31 16.42
N LYS A 116 5.98 18.30 17.46
CA LYS A 116 6.06 17.28 18.51
C LYS A 116 5.84 15.88 17.97
N ARG A 117 4.89 15.70 17.02
CA ARG A 117 4.64 14.45 16.33
C ARG A 117 5.87 14.00 15.52
N ASN A 118 6.43 14.88 14.72
CA ASN A 118 7.56 14.57 13.88
C ASN A 118 8.82 14.25 14.70
N ASN A 119 9.07 14.96 15.79
CA ASN A 119 10.13 14.64 16.75
C ASN A 119 9.90 13.28 17.44
N PHE A 120 8.65 12.95 17.77
CA PHE A 120 8.32 11.65 18.33
C PHE A 120 8.62 10.52 17.33
N ILE A 121 8.20 10.67 16.06
CA ILE A 121 8.49 9.70 14.99
C ILE A 121 9.99 9.56 14.79
N LYS A 122 10.73 10.68 14.73
CA LYS A 122 12.19 10.68 14.63
C LYS A 122 12.83 9.90 15.78
N ASN A 123 12.46 10.20 17.01
CA ASN A 123 13.04 9.54 18.19
C ASN A 123 12.72 8.05 18.18
N LEU A 124 11.48 7.67 17.86
CA LEU A 124 11.08 6.27 17.74
C LEU A 124 11.88 5.55 16.65
N ALA A 125 12.02 6.16 15.45
CA ALA A 125 12.77 5.57 14.37
C ALA A 125 14.27 5.35 14.70
N LEU A 126 14.86 6.28 15.48
CA LEU A 126 16.27 6.17 15.91
C LEU A 126 16.46 5.21 17.08
N ASP A 127 15.44 5.02 17.92
CA ASP A 127 15.49 4.18 19.12
C ASP A 127 15.23 2.70 18.82
N LEU A 128 14.53 2.40 17.72
CA LEU A 128 14.26 1.04 17.27
C LEU A 128 15.54 0.33 16.85
N LYS A 129 15.73 -0.90 17.33
CA LYS A 129 16.84 -1.76 16.90
C LYS A 129 16.49 -2.47 15.60
N GLY A 130 17.48 -2.61 14.72
CA GLY A 130 17.33 -3.25 13.42
C GLY A 130 16.73 -2.33 12.34
N ASN A 131 16.32 -2.92 11.22
CA ASN A 131 15.78 -2.18 10.09
C ASN A 131 14.39 -1.64 10.39
N SER A 132 14.16 -0.38 10.05
CA SER A 132 12.90 0.31 10.30
C SER A 132 12.38 0.93 9.02
N LEU A 133 11.11 0.74 8.72
CA LEU A 133 10.42 1.34 7.58
C LEU A 133 9.45 2.41 8.06
N VAL A 134 9.69 3.67 7.68
CA VAL A 134 8.79 4.80 7.97
C VAL A 134 7.99 5.13 6.73
N LEU A 135 6.67 4.97 6.78
CA LEU A 135 5.79 5.25 5.64
C LEU A 135 5.28 6.68 5.68
N PHE A 136 5.20 7.30 4.51
CA PHE A 136 4.68 8.65 4.33
C PHE A 136 3.73 8.71 3.12
N ALA A 137 2.79 9.68 3.13
CA ALA A 137 1.79 9.81 2.09
C ALA A 137 2.18 10.82 0.99
N ARG A 138 2.93 11.87 1.32
CA ARG A 138 3.33 12.95 0.40
C ARG A 138 4.85 13.08 0.39
N VAL A 139 5.44 13.15 -0.80
CA VAL A 139 6.90 13.19 -0.96
C VAL A 139 7.47 14.48 -0.38
N GLU A 140 7.14 15.63 -0.99
CA GLU A 140 7.76 16.91 -0.67
C GLU A 140 7.30 17.49 0.68
N GLY A 141 6.00 17.49 0.96
CA GLY A 141 5.45 18.13 2.15
C GLY A 141 5.49 17.27 3.42
N HIS A 142 5.82 15.99 3.34
CA HIS A 142 5.80 15.09 4.50
C HIS A 142 7.04 14.18 4.57
N GLY A 143 7.31 13.42 3.52
CA GLY A 143 8.40 12.46 3.50
C GLY A 143 9.76 13.11 3.56
N GLN A 144 10.00 14.11 2.71
CA GLN A 144 11.28 14.82 2.64
C GLN A 144 11.65 15.52 3.97
N PRO A 145 10.79 16.35 4.58
CA PRO A 145 11.09 16.96 5.88
C PRO A 145 11.33 15.94 7.00
N LEU A 146 10.58 14.84 7.00
CA LEU A 146 10.75 13.80 7.99
C LEU A 146 12.05 13.02 7.78
N TYR A 147 12.41 12.73 6.54
CA TYR A 147 13.70 12.13 6.18
C TYR A 147 14.86 13.01 6.66
N GLU A 148 14.86 14.31 6.34
CA GLU A 148 15.90 15.24 6.74
C GLU A 148 16.03 15.32 8.26
N LEU A 149 14.90 15.36 8.97
CA LEU A 149 14.87 15.37 10.42
C LEU A 149 15.50 14.11 11.04
N ILE A 150 15.21 12.93 10.48
CA ILE A 150 15.77 11.66 10.94
C ILE A 150 17.24 11.55 10.54
N ASN A 151 17.57 11.83 9.29
CA ASN A 151 18.94 11.71 8.75
C ASN A 151 19.92 12.61 9.47
N ASN A 152 19.56 13.89 9.70
CA ASN A 152 20.39 14.85 10.42
C ASN A 152 20.57 14.52 11.91
N SER A 153 19.73 13.65 12.45
CA SER A 153 19.78 13.21 13.85
C SER A 153 20.34 11.80 14.02
N ALA A 154 20.58 11.09 12.91
CA ALA A 154 21.18 9.77 12.94
C ALA A 154 22.64 9.86 13.42
N ILE A 155 22.99 9.00 14.38
CA ILE A 155 24.32 8.90 14.98
C ILE A 155 24.91 7.55 14.58
N ASP A 156 26.22 7.48 14.56
CA ASP A 156 27.00 6.27 14.26
C ASP A 156 26.80 5.77 12.80
N GLU A 157 26.87 4.47 12.59
CA GLU A 157 26.80 3.84 11.28
C GLU A 157 25.36 3.68 10.74
N ARG A 158 24.35 4.30 11.38
CA ARG A 158 22.96 4.17 10.96
C ARG A 158 22.71 4.91 9.64
N LYS A 159 22.41 4.14 8.60
CA LYS A 159 22.07 4.67 7.27
C LYS A 159 20.57 4.96 7.20
N VAL A 160 20.22 6.09 6.62
CA VAL A 160 18.83 6.50 6.36
C VAL A 160 18.64 6.67 4.87
N PHE A 161 17.67 5.99 4.30
CA PHE A 161 17.36 6.03 2.87
C PHE A 161 16.00 6.67 2.64
N PHE A 162 15.86 7.42 1.54
CA PHE A 162 14.61 8.05 1.14
C PHE A 162 14.13 7.49 -0.19
N ILE A 163 13.15 6.59 -0.15
CA ILE A 163 12.62 5.90 -1.33
C ILE A 163 11.23 6.43 -1.67
N HIS A 164 11.05 6.90 -2.89
CA HIS A 164 9.80 7.40 -3.42
C HIS A 164 9.65 7.09 -4.93
N GLY A 165 8.54 7.51 -5.56
CA GLY A 165 8.25 7.20 -6.96
C GLY A 165 9.28 7.69 -7.98
N GLY A 166 10.03 8.76 -7.66
CA GLY A 166 11.07 9.33 -8.52
C GLY A 166 12.45 8.66 -8.41
N VAL A 167 12.67 7.76 -7.44
CA VAL A 167 13.93 7.02 -7.29
C VAL A 167 13.99 5.92 -8.37
N ASN A 168 15.14 5.79 -9.03
CA ASN A 168 15.33 4.79 -10.09
C ASN A 168 15.34 3.35 -9.54
N THR A 169 15.19 2.37 -10.42
CA THR A 169 15.07 0.95 -10.02
C THR A 169 16.36 0.41 -9.43
N GLU A 170 17.51 0.82 -9.96
CA GLU A 170 18.83 0.34 -9.52
C GLU A 170 19.12 0.79 -8.08
N GLU A 171 18.82 2.05 -7.78
CA GLU A 171 19.00 2.60 -6.43
C GLU A 171 18.06 1.92 -5.41
N ARG A 172 16.81 1.64 -5.80
CA ARG A 172 15.87 0.89 -4.95
C ARG A 172 16.36 -0.50 -4.65
N GLU A 173 16.92 -1.18 -5.66
CA GLU A 173 17.45 -2.52 -5.50
C GLU A 173 18.69 -2.52 -4.60
N LEU A 174 19.58 -1.55 -4.75
CA LEU A 174 20.73 -1.37 -3.88
C LEU A 174 20.30 -1.17 -2.40
N VAL A 175 19.29 -0.33 -2.16
CA VAL A 175 18.77 -0.12 -0.80
C VAL A 175 18.16 -1.42 -0.26
N ARG A 176 17.45 -2.19 -1.08
CA ARG A 176 16.90 -3.49 -0.68
C ARG A 176 18.03 -4.46 -0.26
N GLU A 177 19.07 -4.58 -1.06
CA GLU A 177 20.22 -5.43 -0.76
C GLU A 177 20.96 -5.02 0.55
N ILE A 178 21.03 -3.72 0.83
CA ILE A 178 21.66 -3.22 2.06
C ILE A 178 20.79 -3.52 3.30
N THR A 179 19.47 -3.62 3.13
CA THR A 179 18.51 -3.76 4.24
C THR A 179 18.03 -5.20 4.45
N GLU A 180 18.35 -6.13 3.57
CA GLU A 180 18.15 -7.58 3.77
C GLU A 180 19.27 -8.17 4.62
#